data_34303cab5df2e4e0d7caf1467c5a962a
#
_entry.id   34303cab5df2e4e0d7caf1467c5a962a
#
_cell.length_a   1.000
_cell.length_b   1.000
_cell.length_c   1.000
_cell.angle_alpha   90.00
_cell.angle_beta   90.00
_cell.angle_gamma   90.00
#
_symmetry.space_group_name_H-M   'P 1'
#
loop_
_entity.id
_entity.type
_entity.pdbx_description
1 polymer ?
#
loop_
_entity_poly.entity_id
_entity_poly.type
_entity_poly.pdbx_seq_one_letter_code
_entity_poly.pdbx_strand_id
1 'polypeptide(L)'
;PDSTKVLFTNVTSNKDHRKQKYKDEYVINVFNDKLEKLWEKKIDFSVADKDMIISQSQISSDGDVFILVKEKSKEKRSKWCPSFDYSFLKVTSNGDIEKIKIKIENAYPKHAKLSIDQDGNCYLLGYFTEKKKRDVFRFEHGIFFHKYDSNGDLVLQKKHKWEKEFYVKLKEEYNLDKVSSGADGFYIDGISIDYLQNSISLISTHRYQTFGNSNNGGKGTTSRYNYANHIIISSFDFDGNLSWTSCLEKKSNPMSFLSNMIFGCYNDNIYLIFNALKKLG
;
A
#
# COMPACT_ATOMS: atom_id res chain seq x y z
N PRO A 1 -8.25 6.44 16.37
CA PRO A 1 -6.90 6.38 16.89
C PRO A 1 -6.85 7.23 18.13
N ASP A 2 -6.37 6.63 19.21
CA ASP A 2 -6.08 7.37 20.40
C ASP A 2 -4.98 8.39 20.05
N SER A 3 -5.32 9.68 20.13
CA SER A 3 -4.42 10.79 19.76
C SER A 3 -3.28 11.02 20.78
N THR A 4 -3.08 10.11 21.72
CA THR A 4 -2.15 10.29 22.83
C THR A 4 -0.70 9.90 22.50
N LYS A 5 -0.45 9.32 21.33
CA LYS A 5 0.89 8.90 20.94
C LYS A 5 1.26 9.35 19.54
N VAL A 6 2.50 9.79 19.38
CA VAL A 6 3.06 10.27 18.11
C VAL A 6 4.27 9.43 17.74
N LEU A 7 4.26 8.92 16.52
CA LEU A 7 5.34 8.12 15.97
C LEU A 7 6.20 8.97 15.03
N PHE A 8 7.49 9.07 15.33
CA PHE A 8 8.50 9.57 14.40
C PHE A 8 9.44 8.45 13.99
N THR A 9 9.57 8.25 12.69
CA THR A 9 10.55 7.32 12.14
C THR A 9 11.57 8.07 11.32
N ASN A 10 12.83 7.73 11.48
CA ASN A 10 13.94 8.32 10.75
C ASN A 10 14.83 7.23 10.18
N VAL A 11 15.30 7.43 8.96
CA VAL A 11 16.30 6.57 8.33
C VAL A 11 17.61 7.33 8.30
N THR A 12 18.60 6.86 9.06
CA THR A 12 19.96 7.40 9.02
C THR A 12 20.82 6.51 8.14
N SER A 13 21.32 7.06 7.05
CA SER A 13 22.20 6.36 6.12
C SER A 13 23.66 6.55 6.53
N ASN A 14 24.29 5.51 7.03
CA ASN A 14 25.72 5.49 7.32
C ASN A 14 26.49 5.07 6.07
N LYS A 15 27.09 6.03 5.37
CA LYS A 15 28.01 5.76 4.25
C LYS A 15 29.35 5.26 4.80
N ASP A 16 29.59 3.96 4.73
CA ASP A 16 30.96 3.47 4.78
C ASP A 16 31.62 3.68 3.40
N HIS A 17 32.30 4.82 3.24
CA HIS A 17 32.98 5.20 2.02
C HIS A 17 34.05 4.19 1.55
N ARG A 18 34.52 3.30 2.41
CA ARG A 18 35.57 2.31 2.09
C ARG A 18 35.04 1.04 1.45
N LYS A 19 33.76 0.71 1.64
CA LYS A 19 33.19 -0.57 1.20
C LYS A 19 32.00 -0.46 0.25
N GLN A 20 31.57 0.74 -0.13
CA GLN A 20 30.34 1.00 -0.91
C GLN A 20 29.08 0.28 -0.34
N LYS A 21 29.11 -0.06 0.94
CA LYS A 21 27.98 -0.65 1.63
C LYS A 21 27.28 0.44 2.41
N TYR A 22 26.05 0.69 2.05
CA TYR A 22 25.14 1.52 2.84
C TYR A 22 24.54 0.60 3.91
N LYS A 23 24.57 1.02 5.15
CA LYS A 23 23.85 0.40 6.24
C LYS A 23 22.88 1.47 6.73
N ASP A 24 21.63 1.35 6.34
CA ASP A 24 20.60 2.25 6.83
C ASP A 24 20.13 1.75 8.20
N GLU A 25 20.16 2.64 9.17
CA GLU A 25 19.64 2.41 10.52
C GLU A 25 18.25 3.04 10.58
N TYR A 26 17.25 2.24 10.89
CA TYR A 26 15.88 2.71 11.08
C TYR A 26 15.65 2.99 12.55
N VAL A 27 15.41 4.26 12.88
CA VAL A 27 15.17 4.70 14.25
C VAL A 27 13.69 4.98 14.44
N ILE A 28 13.10 4.33 15.43
CA ILE A 28 11.74 4.56 15.89
C ILE A 28 11.81 5.41 17.14
N ASN A 29 11.06 6.50 17.17
CA ASN A 29 10.85 7.33 18.35
C ASN A 29 9.36 7.45 18.61
N VAL A 30 8.93 7.11 19.80
CA VAL A 30 7.54 7.23 20.24
C VAL A 30 7.46 8.30 21.32
N PHE A 31 6.50 9.20 21.17
CA PHE A 31 6.24 10.32 22.06
C PHE A 31 4.79 10.27 22.55
N ASN A 32 4.52 10.93 23.67
CA ASN A 32 3.16 11.19 24.11
C ASN A 32 2.59 12.45 23.41
N ASP A 33 1.38 12.84 23.77
CA ASP A 33 0.67 14.04 23.28
C ASP A 33 1.38 15.38 23.64
N LYS A 34 2.24 15.37 24.67
CA LYS A 34 3.07 16.51 25.08
C LYS A 34 4.43 16.53 24.38
N LEU A 35 4.68 15.63 23.43
CA LEU A 35 5.95 15.44 22.74
C LEU A 35 7.10 15.02 23.68
N GLU A 36 6.81 14.41 24.80
CA GLU A 36 7.81 13.77 25.64
C GLU A 36 8.11 12.39 25.10
N LYS A 37 9.40 12.07 24.93
CA LYS A 37 9.81 10.79 24.37
C LYS A 37 9.50 9.65 25.36
N LEU A 38 8.67 8.73 24.95
CA LEU A 38 8.33 7.53 25.72
C LEU A 38 9.38 6.45 25.57
N TRP A 39 9.80 6.15 24.32
CA TRP A 39 10.86 5.20 24.04
C TRP A 39 11.50 5.41 22.66
N GLU A 40 12.66 4.82 22.47
CA GLU A 40 13.39 4.80 21.20
C GLU A 40 13.91 3.38 20.93
N LYS A 41 13.83 2.96 19.67
CA LYS A 41 14.42 1.73 19.22
C LYS A 41 15.12 1.91 17.89
N LYS A 42 16.34 1.42 17.81
CA LYS A 42 17.08 1.27 16.57
C LYS A 42 16.89 -0.13 16.03
N ILE A 43 16.48 -0.22 14.77
CA ILE A 43 16.35 -1.49 14.06
C ILE A 43 17.48 -1.58 13.06
N ASP A 44 18.33 -2.58 13.26
CA ASP A 44 19.38 -2.91 12.33
C ASP A 44 18.84 -3.93 11.33
N PHE A 45 18.59 -3.48 10.12
CA PHE A 45 18.20 -4.37 9.06
C PHE A 45 19.43 -5.03 8.46
N SER A 46 19.62 -6.32 8.73
CA SER A 46 20.74 -7.12 8.23
C SER A 46 20.69 -7.39 6.72
N VAL A 47 19.66 -6.93 6.04
CA VAL A 47 19.49 -7.08 4.59
C VAL A 47 20.13 -5.88 3.90
N ALA A 48 20.83 -6.09 2.79
CA ALA A 48 21.37 -5.00 1.99
C ALA A 48 20.20 -4.06 1.58
N ASP A 49 20.29 -2.79 1.93
CA ASP A 49 19.21 -1.78 1.91
C ASP A 49 18.47 -1.66 0.58
N LYS A 50 19.14 -1.94 -0.52
CA LYS A 50 18.53 -1.98 -1.87
C LYS A 50 17.48 -3.08 -2.07
N ASP A 51 17.43 -4.07 -1.18
CA ASP A 51 16.54 -5.23 -1.28
C ASP A 51 15.34 -5.13 -0.34
N MET A 52 15.26 -4.05 0.47
CA MET A 52 14.17 -3.82 1.42
C MET A 52 13.65 -2.38 1.33
N ILE A 53 12.34 -2.25 1.42
CA ILE A 53 11.63 -0.96 1.41
C ILE A 53 10.64 -0.95 2.57
N ILE A 54 10.76 0.04 3.45
CA ILE A 54 9.74 0.33 4.45
C ILE A 54 8.59 1.03 3.72
N SER A 55 7.44 0.39 3.74
CA SER A 55 6.26 0.85 3.00
C SER A 55 5.36 1.73 3.84
N GLN A 56 5.25 1.42 5.13
CA GLN A 56 4.38 2.12 6.08
C GLN A 56 4.79 1.80 7.51
N SER A 57 4.52 2.73 8.44
CA SER A 57 4.59 2.49 9.88
C SER A 57 3.35 3.07 10.56
N GLN A 58 2.86 2.38 11.58
CA GLN A 58 1.75 2.82 12.42
C GLN A 58 2.00 2.46 13.88
N ILE A 59 1.31 3.15 14.77
CA ILE A 59 1.40 2.94 16.22
C ILE A 59 0.03 2.56 16.77
N SER A 60 -0.01 1.59 17.71
CA SER A 60 -1.21 1.21 18.45
C SER A 60 -1.43 2.13 19.65
N SER A 61 -2.62 2.03 20.27
CA SER A 61 -2.95 2.67 21.54
C SER A 61 -1.96 2.31 22.65
N ASP A 62 -1.44 1.09 22.67
CA ASP A 62 -0.48 0.62 23.68
C ASP A 62 0.95 1.12 23.43
N GLY A 63 1.19 1.70 22.27
CA GLY A 63 2.50 2.24 21.88
C GLY A 63 3.38 1.23 21.14
N ASP A 64 2.86 0.08 20.75
CA ASP A 64 3.53 -0.85 19.86
C ASP A 64 3.55 -0.29 18.44
N VAL A 65 4.65 -0.49 17.73
CA VAL A 65 4.82 0.02 16.37
C VAL A 65 4.80 -1.14 15.37
N PHE A 66 3.96 -0.99 14.35
CA PHE A 66 3.85 -1.94 13.25
C PHE A 66 4.46 -1.32 12.00
N ILE A 67 5.40 -2.03 11.38
CA ILE A 67 6.13 -1.56 10.21
C ILE A 67 5.92 -2.53 9.06
N LEU A 68 5.27 -2.08 8.00
CA LEU A 68 5.11 -2.86 6.78
C LEU A 68 6.37 -2.78 5.93
N VAL A 69 6.95 -3.92 5.65
CA VAL A 69 8.20 -4.06 4.89
C VAL A 69 7.95 -4.82 3.60
N LYS A 70 8.61 -4.37 2.56
CA LYS A 70 8.64 -5.00 1.25
C LYS A 70 10.08 -5.43 0.97
N GLU A 71 10.30 -6.73 0.85
CA GLU A 71 11.63 -7.33 0.69
C GLU A 71 11.73 -8.03 -0.67
N LYS A 72 12.88 -7.93 -1.32
CA LYS A 72 13.12 -8.66 -2.55
C LYS A 72 12.99 -10.16 -2.30
N SER A 73 12.17 -10.80 -3.11
CA SER A 73 11.95 -12.23 -2.98
C SER A 73 13.21 -13.03 -3.31
N LYS A 74 13.49 -14.04 -2.48
CA LYS A 74 14.54 -15.02 -2.74
C LYS A 74 14.09 -16.10 -3.74
N GLU A 75 12.77 -16.20 -3.99
CA GLU A 75 12.23 -17.13 -4.96
C GLU A 75 12.44 -16.64 -6.39
N LYS A 76 12.86 -17.55 -7.27
CA LYS A 76 12.89 -17.24 -8.72
C LYS A 76 11.46 -17.22 -9.25
N ARG A 77 10.97 -16.04 -9.56
CA ARG A 77 9.60 -15.81 -10.04
C ARG A 77 9.59 -15.43 -11.52
N SER A 78 8.47 -15.67 -12.18
CA SER A 78 8.26 -15.17 -13.54
C SER A 78 8.24 -13.65 -13.57
N LYS A 79 8.55 -13.04 -14.71
CA LYS A 79 8.52 -11.57 -14.89
C LYS A 79 7.16 -10.91 -14.60
N TRP A 80 6.09 -11.71 -14.50
CA TRP A 80 4.73 -11.25 -14.23
C TRP A 80 4.35 -11.33 -12.75
N CYS A 81 5.15 -12.01 -11.94
CA CYS A 81 4.94 -12.09 -10.50
C CYS A 81 5.68 -10.96 -9.79
N PRO A 82 5.15 -10.47 -8.66
CA PRO A 82 5.85 -9.50 -7.82
C PRO A 82 7.22 -10.02 -7.44
N SER A 83 8.25 -9.19 -7.62
CA SER A 83 9.63 -9.52 -7.24
C SER A 83 9.90 -9.37 -5.75
N PHE A 84 8.90 -8.97 -4.98
CA PHE A 84 8.99 -8.70 -3.55
C PHE A 84 8.04 -9.58 -2.76
N ASP A 85 8.46 -9.88 -1.54
CA ASP A 85 7.62 -10.42 -0.47
C ASP A 85 7.26 -9.30 0.50
N TYR A 86 6.14 -9.45 1.20
CA TYR A 86 5.74 -8.55 2.27
C TYR A 86 5.87 -9.24 3.63
N SER A 87 6.31 -8.47 4.60
CA SER A 87 6.29 -8.81 6.02
C SER A 87 5.86 -7.58 6.80
N PHE A 88 5.37 -7.74 7.99
CA PHE A 88 5.36 -6.63 8.92
C PHE A 88 6.18 -6.98 10.18
N LEU A 89 6.75 -5.95 10.78
CA LEU A 89 7.45 -6.04 12.05
C LEU A 89 6.55 -5.45 13.11
N LYS A 90 6.31 -6.19 14.18
CA LYS A 90 5.76 -5.65 15.42
C LYS A 90 6.94 -5.32 16.33
N VAL A 91 7.02 -4.09 16.78
CA VAL A 91 8.04 -3.60 17.71
C VAL A 91 7.32 -3.14 18.97
N THR A 92 7.51 -3.86 20.06
CA THR A 92 6.88 -3.55 21.33
C THR A 92 7.58 -2.39 22.03
N SER A 93 6.90 -1.76 22.96
CA SER A 93 7.46 -0.71 23.82
C SER A 93 8.69 -1.20 24.64
N ASN A 94 8.77 -2.51 24.92
CA ASN A 94 9.94 -3.14 25.56
C ASN A 94 11.11 -3.32 24.59
N GLY A 95 10.92 -3.06 23.31
CA GLY A 95 11.92 -3.19 22.27
C GLY A 95 12.06 -4.57 21.66
N ASP A 96 11.14 -5.50 21.94
CA ASP A 96 11.07 -6.79 21.25
C ASP A 96 10.62 -6.58 19.81
N ILE A 97 11.21 -7.36 18.91
CA ILE A 97 10.90 -7.28 17.48
C ILE A 97 10.45 -8.65 17.00
N GLU A 98 9.23 -8.69 16.52
CA GLU A 98 8.68 -9.86 15.86
C GLU A 98 8.48 -9.58 14.36
N LYS A 99 8.88 -10.53 13.51
CA LYS A 99 8.69 -10.44 12.06
C LYS A 99 7.68 -11.46 11.58
N ILE A 100 6.57 -10.95 11.05
CA ILE A 100 5.45 -11.74 10.57
C ILE A 100 5.43 -11.69 9.04
N LYS A 101 5.65 -12.83 8.39
CA LYS A 101 5.64 -12.92 6.92
C LYS A 101 4.20 -13.03 6.42
N ILE A 102 3.83 -12.16 5.48
CA ILE A 102 2.51 -12.16 4.86
C ILE A 102 2.45 -13.26 3.79
N LYS A 103 1.55 -14.22 3.98
CA LYS A 103 1.33 -15.33 3.05
C LYS A 103 -0.12 -15.32 2.60
N ILE A 104 -0.33 -15.47 1.29
CA ILE A 104 -1.65 -15.65 0.70
C ILE A 104 -1.65 -17.01 0.01
N GLU A 105 -2.66 -17.81 0.29
CA GLU A 105 -2.77 -19.14 -0.30
C GLU A 105 -2.82 -19.08 -1.83
N ASN A 106 -1.89 -19.79 -2.50
CA ASN A 106 -1.75 -19.85 -3.96
C ASN A 106 -1.63 -18.48 -4.67
N ALA A 107 -1.19 -17.45 -3.95
CA ALA A 107 -1.04 -16.09 -4.48
C ALA A 107 0.17 -15.37 -3.91
N TYR A 108 0.49 -14.23 -4.53
CA TYR A 108 1.51 -13.29 -4.05
C TYR A 108 0.85 -11.94 -3.75
N PRO A 109 1.14 -11.31 -2.61
CA PRO A 109 0.73 -9.93 -2.38
C PRO A 109 1.47 -9.01 -3.36
N LYS A 110 0.73 -8.12 -4.03
CA LYS A 110 1.27 -7.17 -5.01
C LYS A 110 1.40 -5.77 -4.41
N HIS A 111 0.36 -5.34 -3.73
CA HIS A 111 0.32 -4.10 -2.94
C HIS A 111 -0.34 -4.41 -1.61
N ALA A 112 0.13 -3.79 -0.56
CA ALA A 112 -0.43 -3.94 0.79
C ALA A 112 -0.37 -2.61 1.56
N LYS A 113 -1.33 -2.42 2.43
CA LYS A 113 -1.37 -1.40 3.47
C LYS A 113 -1.85 -2.01 4.77
N LEU A 114 -1.45 -1.42 5.88
CA LEU A 114 -1.92 -1.80 7.20
C LEU A 114 -2.67 -0.65 7.87
N SER A 115 -3.61 -0.99 8.73
CA SER A 115 -4.27 -0.07 9.63
C SER A 115 -4.46 -0.75 10.98
N ILE A 116 -4.34 0.00 12.07
CA ILE A 116 -4.48 -0.50 13.43
C ILE A 116 -5.74 0.12 14.01
N ASP A 117 -6.56 -0.70 14.67
CA ASP A 117 -7.72 -0.23 15.37
C ASP A 117 -7.40 0.21 16.82
N GLN A 118 -8.42 0.71 17.52
CA GLN A 118 -8.27 1.17 18.91
C GLN A 118 -7.95 0.02 19.89
N ASP A 119 -8.29 -1.22 19.55
CA ASP A 119 -8.03 -2.42 20.34
C ASP A 119 -6.66 -3.04 20.03
N GLY A 120 -5.86 -2.40 19.17
CA GLY A 120 -4.55 -2.86 18.76
C GLY A 120 -4.56 -3.94 17.68
N ASN A 121 -5.73 -4.32 17.14
CA ASN A 121 -5.76 -5.26 16.04
C ASN A 121 -5.19 -4.61 14.76
N CYS A 122 -4.41 -5.39 14.03
CA CYS A 122 -3.82 -4.95 12.77
C CYS A 122 -4.59 -5.53 11.58
N TYR A 123 -5.15 -4.66 10.77
CA TYR A 123 -5.79 -5.01 9.50
C TYR A 123 -4.83 -4.78 8.37
N LEU A 124 -4.54 -5.84 7.63
CA LEU A 124 -3.69 -5.80 6.46
C LEU A 124 -4.50 -6.13 5.21
N LEU A 125 -4.73 -5.14 4.38
CA LEU A 125 -5.47 -5.27 3.14
C LEU A 125 -4.57 -4.98 1.94
N GLY A 126 -4.88 -5.63 0.83
CA GLY A 126 -4.13 -5.37 -0.38
C GLY A 126 -4.58 -6.18 -1.58
N TYR A 127 -3.88 -5.94 -2.68
CA TYR A 127 -4.10 -6.67 -3.91
C TYR A 127 -3.17 -7.87 -4.02
N PHE A 128 -3.67 -8.93 -4.64
CA PHE A 128 -2.89 -10.13 -4.90
C PHE A 128 -2.87 -10.51 -6.37
N THR A 129 -1.87 -11.30 -6.74
CA THR A 129 -1.80 -11.99 -8.03
C THR A 129 -1.66 -13.50 -7.81
N GLU A 130 -2.36 -14.31 -8.61
CA GLU A 130 -2.30 -15.78 -8.47
C GLU A 130 -0.95 -16.33 -8.91
N LYS A 131 -0.49 -17.41 -8.26
CA LYS A 131 0.79 -18.08 -8.58
C LYS A 131 0.77 -18.80 -9.94
N LYS A 132 -0.40 -19.21 -10.38
CA LYS A 132 -0.57 -19.92 -11.65
C LYS A 132 -1.11 -18.98 -12.70
N LYS A 133 -0.37 -18.89 -13.76
CA LYS A 133 -0.74 -18.70 -15.14
C LYS A 133 0.18 -17.74 -15.86
N ARG A 134 0.55 -18.11 -17.06
CA ARG A 134 1.00 -17.21 -18.12
C ARG A 134 -0.17 -16.32 -18.57
N ASP A 135 -0.97 -15.81 -17.63
CA ASP A 135 -2.10 -15.01 -18.01
C ASP A 135 -1.66 -13.61 -18.41
N VAL A 136 -2.22 -13.22 -19.52
CA VAL A 136 -2.09 -11.96 -20.23
C VAL A 136 -2.45 -10.74 -19.37
N PHE A 137 -2.95 -10.99 -18.16
CA PHE A 137 -3.40 -9.93 -17.26
C PHE A 137 -2.28 -9.45 -16.36
N ARG A 138 -1.76 -8.27 -16.67
CA ARG A 138 -0.82 -7.50 -15.84
C ARG A 138 -1.46 -6.96 -14.56
N PHE A 139 -2.73 -7.28 -14.32
CA PHE A 139 -3.56 -6.71 -13.28
C PHE A 139 -3.61 -7.58 -12.04
N GLU A 140 -4.03 -6.98 -10.97
CA GLU A 140 -4.39 -7.63 -9.73
C GLU A 140 -5.55 -8.61 -9.97
N HIS A 141 -5.55 -9.74 -9.24
CA HIS A 141 -6.62 -10.75 -9.37
C HIS A 141 -7.70 -10.62 -8.31
N GLY A 142 -7.52 -9.72 -7.36
CA GLY A 142 -8.47 -9.48 -6.29
C GLY A 142 -7.84 -8.86 -5.07
N ILE A 143 -8.58 -8.87 -3.97
CA ILE A 143 -8.21 -8.25 -2.70
C ILE A 143 -8.03 -9.35 -1.66
N PHE A 144 -6.97 -9.25 -0.86
CA PHE A 144 -6.81 -10.04 0.35
C PHE A 144 -7.08 -9.18 1.58
N PHE A 145 -7.61 -9.83 2.61
CA PHE A 145 -7.93 -9.25 3.89
C PHE A 145 -7.37 -10.16 4.99
N HIS A 146 -6.45 -9.64 5.80
CA HIS A 146 -5.93 -10.33 6.97
C HIS A 146 -6.18 -9.47 8.21
N LYS A 147 -6.59 -10.12 9.29
CA LYS A 147 -6.69 -9.52 10.61
C LYS A 147 -5.73 -10.25 11.53
N TYR A 148 -4.92 -9.50 12.22
CA TYR A 148 -4.05 -9.96 13.28
C TYR A 148 -4.53 -9.32 14.58
N ASP A 149 -4.46 -10.05 15.69
CA ASP A 149 -4.75 -9.50 17.00
C ASP A 149 -3.61 -8.59 17.51
N SER A 150 -3.81 -8.01 18.69
CA SER A 150 -2.79 -7.17 19.34
C SER A 150 -1.48 -7.89 19.64
N ASN A 151 -1.48 -9.22 19.72
CA ASN A 151 -0.28 -10.04 19.90
C ASN A 151 0.49 -10.24 18.58
N GLY A 152 -0.17 -10.02 17.44
CA GLY A 152 0.39 -10.28 16.12
C GLY A 152 -0.02 -11.64 15.54
N ASP A 153 -0.90 -12.37 16.22
CA ASP A 153 -1.41 -13.65 15.75
C ASP A 153 -2.44 -13.46 14.64
N LEU A 154 -2.36 -14.27 13.59
CA LEU A 154 -3.31 -14.22 12.47
C LEU A 154 -4.66 -14.80 12.91
N VAL A 155 -5.65 -13.93 13.08
CA VAL A 155 -7.01 -14.29 13.51
C VAL A 155 -7.92 -14.62 12.33
N LEU A 156 -7.75 -13.88 11.22
CA LEU A 156 -8.62 -14.01 10.05
C LEU A 156 -7.81 -13.80 8.76
N GLN A 157 -8.09 -14.66 7.78
CA GLN A 157 -7.55 -14.52 6.43
C GLN A 157 -8.63 -14.78 5.41
N LYS A 158 -8.87 -13.80 4.52
CA LYS A 158 -9.79 -13.93 3.38
C LYS A 158 -9.15 -13.46 2.09
N LYS A 159 -9.65 -14.03 1.00
CA LYS A 159 -9.23 -13.69 -0.36
C LYS A 159 -10.45 -13.55 -1.24
N HIS A 160 -10.68 -12.34 -1.74
CA HIS A 160 -11.78 -11.99 -2.63
C HIS A 160 -11.26 -11.85 -4.04
N LYS A 161 -11.55 -12.85 -4.86
CA LYS A 161 -11.18 -12.83 -6.27
C LYS A 161 -12.17 -11.96 -7.03
N TRP A 162 -11.65 -11.11 -7.90
CA TRP A 162 -12.49 -10.35 -8.81
C TRP A 162 -13.06 -11.27 -9.90
N GLU A 163 -14.31 -11.12 -10.16
CA GLU A 163 -15.00 -11.83 -11.24
C GLU A 163 -14.64 -11.22 -12.59
N LYS A 164 -14.82 -12.02 -13.65
CA LYS A 164 -14.47 -11.61 -15.02
C LYS A 164 -15.25 -10.36 -15.44
N GLU A 165 -16.50 -10.27 -15.03
CA GLU A 165 -17.41 -9.16 -15.31
C GLU A 165 -16.88 -7.84 -14.75
N PHE A 166 -16.29 -7.86 -13.56
CA PHE A 166 -15.66 -6.70 -12.96
C PHE A 166 -14.48 -6.19 -13.80
N TYR A 167 -13.64 -7.10 -14.31
CA TYR A 167 -12.54 -6.73 -15.21
C TYR A 167 -13.05 -6.17 -16.54
N VAL A 168 -14.08 -6.79 -17.12
CA VAL A 168 -14.67 -6.32 -18.39
C VAL A 168 -15.19 -4.91 -18.19
N LYS A 169 -15.94 -4.68 -17.12
CA LYS A 169 -16.47 -3.35 -16.78
C LYS A 169 -15.36 -2.32 -16.59
N LEU A 170 -14.30 -2.65 -15.83
CA LEU A 170 -13.15 -1.76 -15.68
C LEU A 170 -12.48 -1.44 -17.02
N LYS A 171 -12.34 -2.43 -17.91
CA LYS A 171 -11.73 -2.24 -19.22
C LYS A 171 -12.56 -1.36 -20.13
N GLU A 172 -13.84 -1.64 -20.25
CA GLU A 172 -14.77 -0.96 -21.17
C GLU A 172 -15.08 0.47 -20.73
N GLU A 173 -15.44 0.64 -19.46
CA GLU A 173 -15.78 1.97 -18.93
C GLU A 173 -14.57 2.89 -18.85
N TYR A 174 -13.36 2.36 -18.61
CA TYR A 174 -12.19 3.17 -18.29
C TYR A 174 -11.07 3.11 -19.32
N ASN A 175 -11.29 2.50 -20.49
CA ASN A 175 -10.31 2.42 -21.58
C ASN A 175 -8.94 1.87 -21.16
N LEU A 176 -8.90 0.92 -20.23
CA LEU A 176 -7.67 0.36 -19.72
C LEU A 176 -6.85 -0.41 -20.76
N ASP A 177 -7.44 -0.77 -21.89
CA ASP A 177 -6.76 -1.43 -23.01
C ASP A 177 -5.72 -0.54 -23.73
N LYS A 178 -5.81 0.79 -23.56
CA LYS A 178 -4.85 1.73 -24.18
C LYS A 178 -3.59 1.93 -23.40
N VAL A 179 -3.47 1.32 -22.23
CA VAL A 179 -2.30 1.48 -21.37
C VAL A 179 -1.21 0.53 -21.80
N SER A 180 -0.30 1.04 -22.60
CA SER A 180 0.86 0.29 -23.07
C SER A 180 2.03 0.42 -22.09
N SER A 181 2.60 -0.71 -21.68
CA SER A 181 4.01 -0.89 -21.29
C SER A 181 4.62 0.00 -20.21
N GLY A 182 3.88 0.33 -19.15
CA GLY A 182 4.46 1.02 -17.99
C GLY A 182 4.15 0.32 -16.68
N ALA A 183 4.56 0.89 -15.55
CA ALA A 183 4.06 0.48 -14.25
C ALA A 183 2.57 0.84 -14.18
N ASP A 184 1.72 -0.17 -14.38
CA ASP A 184 0.27 -0.07 -14.40
C ASP A 184 -0.27 -0.88 -13.24
N GLY A 185 -1.24 -0.34 -12.52
CA GLY A 185 -1.86 -1.03 -11.40
C GLY A 185 -2.63 -0.14 -10.43
N PHE A 186 -3.29 -0.81 -9.49
CA PHE A 186 -4.00 -0.16 -8.41
C PHE A 186 -3.07 0.08 -7.22
N TYR A 187 -2.82 1.35 -6.93
CA TYR A 187 -2.02 1.77 -5.78
C TYR A 187 -2.94 2.09 -4.62
N ILE A 188 -2.70 1.45 -3.49
CA ILE A 188 -3.49 1.67 -2.29
C ILE A 188 -3.08 3.01 -1.69
N ASP A 189 -4.03 3.91 -1.60
CA ASP A 189 -3.85 5.20 -0.94
C ASP A 189 -3.98 5.04 0.57
N GLY A 190 -4.94 4.21 1.04
CA GLY A 190 -5.08 3.90 2.45
C GLY A 190 -6.20 2.92 2.80
N ILE A 191 -6.33 2.72 4.10
CA ILE A 191 -7.41 1.97 4.73
C ILE A 191 -8.12 2.93 5.69
N SER A 192 -9.46 2.91 5.67
CA SER A 192 -10.29 3.63 6.64
C SER A 192 -11.10 2.62 7.45
N ILE A 193 -11.11 2.82 8.76
CA ILE A 193 -11.90 2.01 9.69
C ILE A 193 -13.05 2.87 10.20
N ASP A 194 -14.26 2.40 10.04
CA ASP A 194 -15.48 3.02 10.53
C ASP A 194 -16.17 2.11 11.56
N TYR A 195 -16.05 2.47 12.82
CA TYR A 195 -16.63 1.69 13.92
C TYR A 195 -18.14 1.82 14.00
N LEU A 196 -18.72 2.93 13.56
CA LEU A 196 -20.16 3.14 13.58
C LEU A 196 -20.86 2.22 12.59
N GLN A 197 -20.24 2.04 11.42
CA GLN A 197 -20.75 1.16 10.37
C GLN A 197 -20.19 -0.26 10.42
N ASN A 198 -19.35 -0.55 11.39
CA ASN A 198 -18.67 -1.84 11.49
C ASN A 198 -17.99 -2.22 10.15
N SER A 199 -17.28 -1.27 9.54
CA SER A 199 -16.72 -1.44 8.21
C SER A 199 -15.28 -1.00 8.09
N ILE A 200 -14.57 -1.63 7.15
CA ILE A 200 -13.20 -1.31 6.78
C ILE A 200 -13.14 -1.08 5.29
N SER A 201 -12.70 0.08 4.87
CA SER A 201 -12.63 0.45 3.46
C SER A 201 -11.20 0.53 2.96
N LEU A 202 -10.89 -0.22 1.89
CA LEU A 202 -9.67 -0.12 1.13
C LEU A 202 -9.87 0.89 0.00
N ILE A 203 -9.05 1.95 0.00
CA ILE A 203 -9.13 3.03 -0.97
C ILE A 203 -7.87 3.03 -1.82
N SER A 204 -8.04 3.02 -3.14
CA SER A 204 -6.94 2.93 -4.09
C SER A 204 -7.19 3.72 -5.36
N THR A 205 -6.10 4.11 -6.00
CA THR A 205 -6.11 4.85 -7.26
C THR A 205 -5.45 4.01 -8.34
N HIS A 206 -6.08 3.92 -9.49
CA HIS A 206 -5.47 3.37 -10.69
C HIS A 206 -4.43 4.34 -11.23
N ARG A 207 -3.17 3.92 -11.29
CA ARG A 207 -2.04 4.72 -11.79
C ARG A 207 -1.38 4.01 -12.95
N TYR A 208 -1.05 4.77 -13.98
CA TYR A 208 -0.31 4.28 -15.12
C TYR A 208 0.65 5.33 -15.68
N GLN A 209 1.58 4.88 -16.49
CA GLN A 209 2.58 5.73 -17.13
C GLN A 209 2.51 5.60 -18.64
N THR A 210 2.66 6.72 -19.32
CA THR A 210 2.85 6.74 -20.76
C THR A 210 4.18 7.40 -21.10
N PHE A 211 4.73 7.05 -22.25
CA PHE A 211 5.94 7.66 -22.78
C PHE A 211 5.59 8.41 -24.07
N GLY A 212 5.87 9.70 -24.10
CA GLY A 212 5.78 10.52 -25.31
C GLY A 212 7.14 10.68 -25.94
N ASN A 213 7.25 10.36 -27.22
CA ASN A 213 8.46 10.66 -28.01
C ASN A 213 8.24 11.99 -28.71
N SER A 214 9.04 12.99 -28.40
CA SER A 214 9.10 14.24 -29.15
C SER A 214 10.25 14.14 -30.15
N ASN A 215 9.90 14.01 -31.42
CA ASN A 215 10.86 14.07 -32.54
C ASN A 215 11.01 15.53 -33.01
N ASN A 216 11.71 16.33 -32.24
CA ASN A 216 12.17 17.64 -32.73
C ASN A 216 13.64 17.51 -33.16
N GLY A 217 13.85 17.26 -34.45
CA GLY A 217 15.13 17.51 -35.14
C GLY A 217 16.40 16.95 -34.51
N GLY A 218 16.54 15.63 -34.34
CA GLY A 218 17.84 15.01 -34.17
C GLY A 218 18.21 14.44 -32.80
N LYS A 219 17.53 14.77 -31.70
CA LYS A 219 17.68 14.07 -30.41
C LYS A 219 16.27 13.85 -29.83
N GLY A 220 15.76 12.63 -29.98
CA GLY A 220 14.46 12.26 -29.39
C GLY A 220 14.54 12.33 -27.87
N THR A 221 13.79 13.24 -27.26
CA THR A 221 13.56 13.23 -25.81
C THR A 221 12.33 12.39 -25.50
N THR A 222 12.50 11.37 -24.67
CA THR A 222 11.39 10.58 -24.15
C THR A 222 10.87 11.24 -22.89
N SER A 223 9.65 11.77 -22.94
CA SER A 223 8.97 12.33 -21.78
C SER A 223 8.11 11.25 -21.13
N ARG A 224 8.15 11.17 -19.80
CA ARG A 224 7.39 10.24 -18.99
C ARG A 224 6.20 10.97 -18.38
N TYR A 225 5.00 10.47 -18.63
CA TYR A 225 3.77 11.03 -18.09
C TYR A 225 3.13 10.05 -17.10
N ASN A 226 2.77 10.55 -15.91
CA ASN A 226 2.10 9.76 -14.87
C ASN A 226 0.64 10.17 -14.79
N TYR A 227 -0.26 9.21 -14.76
CA TYR A 227 -1.69 9.41 -14.66
C TYR A 227 -2.26 8.72 -13.43
N ALA A 228 -3.32 9.31 -12.86
CA ALA A 228 -4.09 8.75 -11.77
C ALA A 228 -5.58 8.99 -12.07
N ASN A 229 -6.25 8.00 -12.66
CA ASN A 229 -7.53 8.22 -13.32
C ASN A 229 -8.75 7.71 -12.58
N HIS A 230 -8.64 6.65 -11.81
CA HIS A 230 -9.81 6.03 -11.19
C HIS A 230 -9.54 5.78 -9.72
N ILE A 231 -10.56 5.96 -8.89
CA ILE A 231 -10.53 5.63 -7.48
C ILE A 231 -11.41 4.41 -7.29
N ILE A 232 -10.85 3.35 -6.72
CA ILE A 232 -11.58 2.14 -6.34
C ILE A 232 -11.68 2.10 -4.83
N ILE A 233 -12.90 1.90 -4.34
CA ILE A 233 -13.21 1.73 -2.94
C ILE A 233 -13.84 0.35 -2.77
N SER A 234 -13.28 -0.46 -1.88
CA SER A 234 -13.82 -1.75 -1.50
C SER A 234 -14.07 -1.77 -0.01
N SER A 235 -15.31 -2.02 0.41
CA SER A 235 -15.70 -2.04 1.81
C SER A 235 -15.94 -3.46 2.29
N PHE A 236 -15.48 -3.73 3.49
CA PHE A 236 -15.55 -5.02 4.17
C PHE A 236 -16.17 -4.84 5.55
N ASP A 237 -16.82 -5.86 6.08
CA ASP A 237 -17.12 -5.96 7.51
C ASP A 237 -15.84 -6.34 8.29
N PHE A 238 -15.91 -6.33 9.63
CA PHE A 238 -14.77 -6.72 10.49
C PHE A 238 -14.44 -8.22 10.45
N ASP A 239 -15.32 -9.02 9.85
CA ASP A 239 -15.10 -10.44 9.55
C ASP A 239 -14.47 -10.62 8.16
N GLY A 240 -14.13 -9.53 7.50
CA GLY A 240 -13.46 -9.51 6.21
C GLY A 240 -14.36 -9.96 5.05
N ASN A 241 -15.68 -9.95 5.18
CA ASN A 241 -16.57 -10.17 4.05
C ASN A 241 -16.65 -8.89 3.22
N LEU A 242 -16.49 -9.03 1.91
CA LEU A 242 -16.64 -7.92 0.97
C LEU A 242 -18.11 -7.52 0.89
N SER A 243 -18.43 -6.31 1.33
CA SER A 243 -19.79 -5.76 1.29
C SER A 243 -20.10 -5.15 -0.08
N TRP A 244 -19.21 -4.32 -0.60
CA TRP A 244 -19.35 -3.70 -1.92
C TRP A 244 -18.00 -3.21 -2.45
N THR A 245 -17.96 -3.01 -3.76
CA THR A 245 -16.87 -2.32 -4.47
C THR A 245 -17.46 -1.27 -5.39
N SER A 246 -16.91 -0.06 -5.34
CA SER A 246 -17.29 1.05 -6.21
C SER A 246 -16.07 1.62 -6.93
N CYS A 247 -16.31 2.17 -8.11
CA CYS A 247 -15.27 2.83 -8.89
C CYS A 247 -15.75 4.23 -9.27
N LEU A 248 -14.90 5.22 -9.03
CA LEU A 248 -15.15 6.63 -9.36
C LEU A 248 -14.17 7.07 -10.43
N GLU A 249 -14.69 7.71 -11.48
CA GLU A 249 -13.84 8.30 -12.51
C GLU A 249 -13.14 9.55 -11.94
N LYS A 250 -11.81 9.55 -12.03
CA LYS A 250 -10.98 10.71 -11.73
C LYS A 250 -10.12 11.02 -12.95
N LYS A 251 -10.32 12.18 -13.56
CA LYS A 251 -9.45 12.64 -14.66
C LYS A 251 -8.35 13.52 -14.08
N SER A 252 -7.10 13.07 -14.19
CA SER A 252 -5.94 13.83 -13.75
C SER A 252 -5.12 14.36 -14.92
N ASN A 253 -4.48 15.53 -14.73
CA ASN A 253 -3.51 16.03 -15.68
C ASN A 253 -2.19 15.23 -15.54
N PRO A 254 -1.54 14.80 -16.63
CA PRO A 254 -0.28 14.09 -16.60
C PRO A 254 0.86 14.85 -15.92
N MET A 255 0.76 16.15 -15.78
CA MET A 255 1.78 16.99 -15.12
C MET A 255 1.56 17.22 -13.62
N SER A 256 0.42 16.81 -13.06
CA SER A 256 0.19 17.03 -11.63
C SER A 256 0.84 15.93 -10.81
N PHE A 257 2.02 16.18 -10.27
CA PHE A 257 2.60 15.41 -9.15
C PHE A 257 1.70 15.45 -7.89
N LEU A 258 0.67 16.26 -7.90
CA LEU A 258 -0.30 16.47 -6.83
C LEU A 258 -1.57 15.62 -7.03
N SER A 259 -1.42 14.39 -7.46
CA SER A 259 -2.56 13.44 -7.49
C SER A 259 -2.90 12.90 -6.10
N ASN A 260 -2.50 13.59 -5.05
CA ASN A 260 -2.80 13.17 -3.70
C ASN A 260 -4.30 13.29 -3.47
N MET A 261 -4.87 12.21 -3.01
CA MET A 261 -6.22 12.14 -2.52
C MET A 261 -6.15 12.16 -0.99
N ILE A 262 -7.01 12.97 -0.40
CA ILE A 262 -7.30 12.94 1.04
C ILE A 262 -8.64 12.24 1.20
N PHE A 263 -8.76 11.36 2.14
CA PHE A 263 -10.00 10.65 2.43
C PHE A 263 -10.22 10.54 3.94
N GLY A 264 -11.45 10.36 4.31
CA GLY A 264 -11.88 10.12 5.67
C GLY A 264 -13.31 9.61 5.72
N CYS A 265 -13.69 8.97 6.81
CA CYS A 265 -15.06 8.55 7.08
C CYS A 265 -15.67 9.46 8.15
N TYR A 266 -16.90 9.90 7.91
CA TYR A 266 -17.67 10.67 8.87
C TYR A 266 -19.17 10.47 8.61
N ASN A 267 -19.96 10.18 9.64
CA ASN A 267 -21.41 9.94 9.55
C ASN A 267 -21.78 9.06 8.36
N ASP A 268 -21.26 7.84 8.33
CA ASP A 268 -21.58 6.81 7.33
C ASP A 268 -21.16 7.13 5.89
N ASN A 269 -20.41 8.20 5.71
CA ASN A 269 -19.96 8.62 4.40
C ASN A 269 -18.44 8.55 4.29
N ILE A 270 -17.96 8.13 3.12
CA ILE A 270 -16.57 8.25 2.74
C ILE A 270 -16.41 9.56 1.97
N TYR A 271 -15.65 10.48 2.54
CA TYR A 271 -15.32 11.75 1.92
C TYR A 271 -14.01 11.63 1.17
N LEU A 272 -14.02 12.02 -0.10
CA LEU A 272 -12.85 12.03 -0.94
C LEU A 272 -12.59 13.46 -1.42
N ILE A 273 -11.39 13.95 -1.17
CA ILE A 273 -10.93 15.25 -1.66
C ILE A 273 -9.79 15.02 -2.63
N PHE A 274 -9.96 15.37 -3.88
CA PHE A 274 -8.94 15.20 -4.93
C PHE A 274 -9.04 16.29 -5.99
N ASN A 275 -7.93 16.54 -6.67
CA ASN A 275 -7.89 17.45 -7.79
C ASN A 275 -8.48 16.78 -9.05
N ALA A 276 -9.50 17.37 -9.64
CA ALA A 276 -10.06 16.98 -10.92
C ALA A 276 -9.80 18.06 -11.97
N LEU A 277 -9.49 17.63 -13.20
CA LEU A 277 -9.46 18.56 -14.34
C LEU A 277 -10.88 19.00 -14.67
N LYS A 278 -11.12 20.29 -14.53
CA LYS A 278 -12.29 20.91 -15.13
C LYS A 278 -11.95 21.17 -16.61
N LYS A 279 -12.66 20.54 -17.55
CA LYS A 279 -12.64 21.02 -18.93
C LYS A 279 -13.16 22.47 -18.90
N LEU A 280 -12.28 23.42 -19.15
CA LEU A 280 -12.73 24.76 -19.54
C LEU A 280 -13.39 24.57 -20.90
N GLY A 281 -14.71 24.71 -20.91
CA GLY A 281 -15.52 24.71 -22.14
C GLY A 281 -15.19 25.89 -23.00
#